data_32ca4ba7797381443b9854a05996ba20
#
_entry.id   32ca4ba7797381443b9854a05996ba20
#
_cell.length_a   1.000
_cell.length_b   1.000
_cell.length_c   1.000
_cell.angle_alpha   90.00
_cell.angle_beta   90.00
_cell.angle_gamma   90.00
#
_symmetry.space_group_name_H-M   'P 1'
#
loop_
_entity.id
_entity.type
_entity.pdbx_description
1 polymer ?
#
loop_
_entity_poly.entity_id
_entity_poly.type
_entity_poly.pdbx_seq_one_letter_code
_entity_poly.pdbx_strand_id
1 'polypeptide(L)'
;MEHYRSQDVIIIGASSFYELFELINDINQSNREYKINVIGLLDDDKNLFGKKINGVSVIGPLSDFHKYDEPVKFVFGIGSHKNHLIRREIIQKLNIDKERFISLVHPTVKIFNNSRIDKGCIIHFGSVVFNNTKINHFCIIMAMTVIGTRNLIGEGCIITSKVSTTNKVSIGSYSFIGTGSLIAESVEISPGTLVSLGSIIHKDTHQGDLIFNHSTKSIKYKEVNQEIIDEWTDIKKQFQHQD
;
A
#
# COMPACT_ATOMS: atom_id res chain seq x y z
N MET A 1 -23.68 -12.92 25.30
CA MET A 1 -22.72 -13.11 24.18
C MET A 1 -22.80 -11.86 23.33
N GLU A 2 -21.72 -11.09 23.30
CA GLU A 2 -21.67 -9.90 22.43
C GLU A 2 -21.67 -10.38 20.96
N HIS A 3 -22.67 -9.95 20.20
CA HIS A 3 -22.74 -10.27 18.77
C HIS A 3 -21.81 -9.34 18.01
N TYR A 4 -20.55 -9.77 17.83
CA TYR A 4 -19.62 -9.10 16.94
C TYR A 4 -20.01 -9.42 15.47
N ARG A 5 -20.00 -8.44 14.61
CA ARG A 5 -19.97 -8.66 13.16
C ARG A 5 -18.56 -9.15 12.81
N SER A 6 -18.44 -10.31 12.18
CA SER A 6 -17.15 -10.85 11.73
C SER A 6 -17.07 -10.72 10.20
N GLN A 7 -15.91 -10.25 9.71
CA GLN A 7 -15.59 -10.27 8.30
C GLN A 7 -14.52 -11.32 8.05
N ASP A 8 -14.86 -12.34 7.31
CA ASP A 8 -13.90 -13.33 6.84
C ASP A 8 -13.03 -12.72 5.75
N VAL A 9 -11.72 -12.92 5.90
CA VAL A 9 -10.70 -12.34 5.05
C VAL A 9 -9.67 -13.36 4.63
N ILE A 10 -9.26 -13.32 3.38
CA ILE A 10 -8.10 -14.05 2.87
C ILE A 10 -7.00 -13.05 2.54
N ILE A 11 -5.78 -13.35 3.00
CA ILE A 11 -4.60 -12.55 2.68
C ILE A 11 -3.95 -13.10 1.42
N ILE A 12 -3.74 -12.25 0.42
CA ILE A 12 -3.01 -12.54 -0.81
C ILE A 12 -1.54 -12.22 -0.58
N GLY A 13 -0.69 -13.25 -0.60
CA GLY A 13 0.72 -13.20 -0.24
C GLY A 13 0.97 -13.66 1.19
N ALA A 14 1.64 -14.78 1.37
CA ALA A 14 1.91 -15.40 2.66
C ALA A 14 3.32 -15.07 3.21
N SER A 15 4.24 -14.65 2.34
CA SER A 15 5.67 -14.52 2.67
C SER A 15 6.10 -13.11 3.09
N SER A 16 5.24 -12.12 3.00
CA SER A 16 5.71 -10.73 2.92
C SER A 16 5.57 -9.91 4.20
N PHE A 17 4.64 -10.18 5.12
CA PHE A 17 4.41 -9.25 6.23
C PHE A 17 3.92 -9.95 7.50
N TYR A 18 4.84 -10.27 8.37
CA TYR A 18 4.47 -10.68 9.73
C TYR A 18 3.67 -9.60 10.46
N GLU A 19 3.95 -8.33 10.16
CA GLU A 19 3.28 -7.17 10.74
C GLU A 19 1.78 -7.08 10.42
N LEU A 20 1.28 -7.75 9.36
CA LEU A 20 -0.15 -7.77 9.03
C LEU A 20 -0.99 -8.42 10.14
N PHE A 21 -0.49 -9.49 10.73
CA PHE A 21 -1.21 -10.17 11.81
C PHE A 21 -1.28 -9.31 13.06
N GLU A 22 -0.20 -8.62 13.40
CA GLU A 22 -0.18 -7.67 14.51
C GLU A 22 -1.13 -6.51 14.23
N LEU A 23 -1.10 -5.95 13.04
CA LEU A 23 -2.03 -4.89 12.62
C LEU A 23 -3.50 -5.33 12.74
N ILE A 24 -3.85 -6.52 12.24
CA ILE A 24 -5.20 -7.06 12.34
C ILE A 24 -5.58 -7.30 13.80
N ASN A 25 -4.65 -7.78 14.62
CA ASN A 25 -4.87 -7.99 16.04
C ASN A 25 -5.18 -6.67 16.77
N ASP A 26 -4.41 -5.63 16.51
CA ASP A 26 -4.62 -4.30 17.09
C ASP A 26 -5.96 -3.70 16.65
N ILE A 27 -6.31 -3.84 15.37
CA ILE A 27 -7.63 -3.43 14.85
C ILE A 27 -8.73 -4.20 15.62
N ASN A 28 -8.57 -5.50 15.76
CA ASN A 28 -9.55 -6.34 16.43
C ASN A 28 -9.68 -6.03 17.92
N GLN A 29 -8.61 -5.67 18.60
CA GLN A 29 -8.67 -5.30 20.02
C GLN A 29 -9.35 -3.95 20.24
N SER A 30 -9.13 -2.99 19.33
CA SER A 30 -9.69 -1.64 19.45
C SER A 30 -11.16 -1.54 19.03
N ASN A 31 -11.63 -2.44 18.17
CA ASN A 31 -12.99 -2.42 17.65
C ASN A 31 -13.87 -3.46 18.40
N ARG A 32 -14.93 -3.00 19.08
CA ARG A 32 -15.84 -3.86 19.84
C ARG A 32 -16.99 -4.44 19.01
N GLU A 33 -17.27 -3.85 17.85
CA GLU A 33 -18.44 -4.23 17.03
C GLU A 33 -18.10 -5.07 15.82
N TYR A 34 -16.85 -4.98 15.36
CA TYR A 34 -16.40 -5.59 14.11
C TYR A 34 -15.05 -6.28 14.29
N LYS A 35 -14.95 -7.51 13.83
CA LYS A 35 -13.72 -8.32 13.88
C LYS A 35 -13.32 -8.79 12.49
N ILE A 36 -12.04 -8.76 12.20
CA ILE A 36 -11.44 -9.34 11.01
C ILE A 36 -11.00 -10.75 11.35
N ASN A 37 -11.55 -11.74 10.67
CA ASN A 37 -11.24 -13.15 10.82
C ASN A 37 -10.42 -13.63 9.61
N VAL A 38 -9.13 -13.88 9.80
CA VAL A 38 -8.27 -14.39 8.70
C VAL A 38 -8.49 -15.89 8.55
N ILE A 39 -9.19 -16.30 7.50
CA ILE A 39 -9.55 -17.70 7.26
C ILE A 39 -8.52 -18.46 6.41
N GLY A 40 -7.57 -17.75 5.77
CA GLY A 40 -6.55 -18.39 4.96
C GLY A 40 -5.58 -17.40 4.30
N LEU A 41 -4.49 -17.96 3.78
CA LEU A 41 -3.49 -17.26 3.00
C LEU A 41 -3.41 -17.88 1.61
N LEU A 42 -3.27 -17.07 0.57
CA LEU A 42 -2.98 -17.54 -0.80
C LEU A 42 -1.56 -17.10 -1.19
N ASP A 43 -0.78 -18.04 -1.71
CA ASP A 43 0.58 -17.78 -2.18
C ASP A 43 0.94 -18.74 -3.31
N ASP A 44 1.72 -18.27 -4.31
CA ASP A 44 2.15 -19.14 -5.42
C ASP A 44 3.37 -19.99 -5.09
N ASP A 45 4.04 -19.78 -3.93
CA ASP A 45 5.10 -20.66 -3.46
C ASP A 45 4.53 -22.01 -2.96
N LYS A 46 4.67 -23.03 -3.79
CA LYS A 46 4.22 -24.39 -3.49
C LYS A 46 4.82 -24.97 -2.21
N ASN A 47 5.98 -24.49 -1.79
CA ASN A 47 6.62 -24.94 -0.54
C ASN A 47 5.86 -24.48 0.70
N LEU A 48 4.98 -23.50 0.57
CA LEU A 48 4.16 -22.97 1.66
C LEU A 48 2.81 -23.68 1.80
N PHE A 49 2.36 -24.43 0.80
CA PHE A 49 1.03 -25.05 0.80
C PHE A 49 0.83 -25.96 2.01
N GLY A 50 -0.30 -25.76 2.71
CA GLY A 50 -0.66 -26.48 3.94
C GLY A 50 0.13 -26.08 5.18
N LYS A 51 1.19 -25.27 5.04
CA LYS A 51 1.89 -24.72 6.23
C LYS A 51 1.06 -23.64 6.89
N LYS A 52 1.29 -23.49 8.19
CA LYS A 52 0.68 -22.41 8.98
C LYS A 52 1.68 -21.28 9.19
N ILE A 53 1.23 -20.06 8.95
CA ILE A 53 1.96 -18.82 9.24
C ILE A 53 1.11 -18.06 10.26
N ASN A 54 1.65 -17.79 11.43
CA ASN A 54 0.93 -17.20 12.56
C ASN A 54 -0.42 -17.93 12.86
N GLY A 55 -0.42 -19.26 12.77
CA GLY A 55 -1.60 -20.07 13.02
C GLY A 55 -2.58 -20.21 11.86
N VAL A 56 -2.46 -19.41 10.79
CA VAL A 56 -3.32 -19.43 9.60
C VAL A 56 -2.69 -20.27 8.50
N SER A 57 -3.47 -21.15 7.88
CA SER A 57 -2.98 -22.04 6.82
C SER A 57 -2.82 -21.34 5.48
N VAL A 58 -1.77 -21.67 4.72
CA VAL A 58 -1.67 -21.38 3.30
C VAL A 58 -2.54 -22.39 2.54
N ILE A 59 -3.65 -21.91 1.98
CA ILE A 59 -4.76 -22.73 1.47
C ILE A 59 -4.69 -23.00 -0.03
N GLY A 60 -3.75 -22.39 -0.74
CA GLY A 60 -3.53 -22.61 -2.16
C GLY A 60 -2.81 -21.48 -2.89
N PRO A 61 -2.69 -21.59 -4.21
CA PRO A 61 -2.10 -20.54 -5.05
C PRO A 61 -3.00 -19.30 -5.13
N LEU A 62 -2.45 -18.19 -5.61
CA LEU A 62 -3.19 -16.94 -5.77
C LEU A 62 -4.43 -17.11 -6.65
N SER A 63 -4.36 -17.95 -7.68
CA SER A 63 -5.49 -18.25 -8.58
C SER A 63 -6.70 -18.82 -7.86
N ASP A 64 -6.55 -19.40 -6.69
CA ASP A 64 -7.66 -20.00 -5.93
C ASP A 64 -8.61 -18.96 -5.32
N PHE A 65 -8.34 -17.65 -5.46
CA PHE A 65 -9.23 -16.59 -4.98
C PHE A 65 -10.68 -16.75 -5.48
N HIS A 66 -10.85 -17.26 -6.70
CA HIS A 66 -12.17 -17.46 -7.32
C HIS A 66 -13.04 -18.55 -6.65
N LYS A 67 -12.44 -19.35 -5.76
CA LYS A 67 -13.18 -20.35 -4.96
C LYS A 67 -13.93 -19.70 -3.78
N TYR A 68 -13.71 -18.42 -3.54
CA TYR A 68 -14.24 -17.68 -2.39
C TYR A 68 -15.11 -16.52 -2.87
N ASP A 69 -16.43 -16.73 -2.78
CA ASP A 69 -17.42 -15.72 -3.13
C ASP A 69 -17.67 -14.70 -1.99
N GLU A 70 -18.52 -13.71 -2.23
CA GLU A 70 -19.03 -12.85 -1.16
C GLU A 70 -19.72 -13.71 -0.07
N PRO A 71 -19.58 -13.37 1.22
CA PRO A 71 -19.03 -12.10 1.75
C PRO A 71 -17.53 -12.11 2.07
N VAL A 72 -16.75 -13.10 1.62
CA VAL A 72 -15.31 -13.15 1.88
C VAL A 72 -14.60 -11.98 1.19
N LYS A 73 -13.77 -11.26 1.92
CA LYS A 73 -12.96 -10.15 1.44
C LYS A 73 -11.48 -10.51 1.35
N PHE A 74 -10.69 -9.66 0.72
CA PHE A 74 -9.27 -9.87 0.52
C PHE A 74 -8.43 -8.74 1.12
N VAL A 75 -7.22 -9.08 1.53
CA VAL A 75 -6.14 -8.15 1.84
C VAL A 75 -4.97 -8.43 0.91
N PHE A 76 -4.47 -7.42 0.21
CA PHE A 76 -3.33 -7.55 -0.67
C PHE A 76 -2.03 -7.30 0.09
N GLY A 77 -1.40 -8.38 0.59
CA GLY A 77 -0.21 -8.35 1.44
C GLY A 77 1.12 -8.40 0.69
N ILE A 78 1.11 -8.55 -0.65
CA ILE A 78 2.36 -8.65 -1.42
C ILE A 78 3.01 -7.27 -1.53
N GLY A 79 4.27 -7.15 -1.09
CA GLY A 79 5.00 -5.90 -1.24
C GLY A 79 6.41 -5.92 -0.65
N SER A 80 7.40 -5.51 -1.43
CA SER A 80 8.77 -5.26 -1.00
C SER A 80 9.48 -4.36 -2.04
N HIS A 81 10.68 -3.87 -1.72
CA HIS A 81 11.49 -3.15 -2.69
C HIS A 81 11.83 -3.97 -3.95
N LYS A 82 11.81 -5.30 -3.84
CA LYS A 82 12.13 -6.20 -4.97
C LYS A 82 10.96 -6.40 -5.92
N ASN A 83 9.73 -6.27 -5.42
CA ASN A 83 8.51 -6.62 -6.17
C ASN A 83 7.49 -5.48 -6.28
N HIS A 84 7.87 -4.23 -5.98
CA HIS A 84 6.93 -3.10 -6.03
C HIS A 84 6.31 -2.90 -7.43
N LEU A 85 7.05 -3.15 -8.51
CA LEU A 85 6.53 -3.06 -9.88
C LEU A 85 5.66 -4.26 -10.27
N ILE A 86 6.02 -5.48 -9.83
CA ILE A 86 5.26 -6.71 -10.15
C ILE A 86 3.88 -6.71 -9.49
N ARG A 87 3.65 -5.89 -8.45
CA ARG A 87 2.34 -5.75 -7.79
C ARG A 87 1.23 -5.46 -8.78
N ARG A 88 1.49 -4.58 -9.77
CA ARG A 88 0.51 -4.25 -10.81
C ARG A 88 0.11 -5.49 -11.62
N GLU A 89 1.08 -6.24 -12.09
CA GLU A 89 0.85 -7.45 -12.88
C GLU A 89 0.02 -8.49 -12.10
N ILE A 90 0.33 -8.65 -10.81
CA ILE A 90 -0.40 -9.57 -9.94
C ILE A 90 -1.85 -9.10 -9.78
N ILE A 91 -2.07 -7.82 -9.47
CA ILE A 91 -3.41 -7.25 -9.28
C ILE A 91 -4.24 -7.40 -10.57
N GLN A 92 -3.65 -7.09 -11.72
CA GLN A 92 -4.32 -7.23 -13.01
C GLN A 92 -4.63 -8.69 -13.37
N LYS A 93 -3.66 -9.59 -13.17
CA LYS A 93 -3.82 -11.03 -13.43
C LYS A 93 -4.92 -11.65 -12.58
N LEU A 94 -5.03 -11.25 -11.33
CA LEU A 94 -6.09 -11.72 -10.44
C LEU A 94 -7.46 -11.20 -10.88
N ASN A 95 -7.53 -9.99 -11.42
CA ASN A 95 -8.77 -9.35 -11.90
C ASN A 95 -9.91 -9.41 -10.87
N ILE A 96 -9.58 -9.23 -9.59
CA ILE A 96 -10.55 -9.20 -8.49
C ILE A 96 -11.14 -7.80 -8.41
N ASP A 97 -12.47 -7.70 -8.30
CA ASP A 97 -13.14 -6.42 -8.07
C ASP A 97 -12.51 -5.71 -6.84
N LYS A 98 -12.13 -4.45 -7.02
CA LYS A 98 -11.52 -3.63 -5.95
C LYS A 98 -12.41 -3.54 -4.71
N GLU A 99 -13.73 -3.62 -4.86
CA GLU A 99 -14.68 -3.63 -3.74
C GLU A 99 -14.57 -4.90 -2.88
N ARG A 100 -13.94 -5.96 -3.39
CA ARG A 100 -13.62 -7.16 -2.63
C ARG A 100 -12.42 -6.98 -1.69
N PHE A 101 -11.66 -5.90 -1.83
CA PHE A 101 -10.53 -5.61 -0.94
C PHE A 101 -10.91 -4.71 0.20
N ILE A 102 -10.53 -5.09 1.42
CA ILE A 102 -10.60 -4.21 2.58
C ILE A 102 -9.30 -3.45 2.77
N SER A 103 -9.40 -2.25 3.33
CA SER A 103 -8.24 -1.52 3.82
C SER A 103 -8.03 -1.82 5.31
N LEU A 104 -6.78 -2.03 5.70
CA LEU A 104 -6.37 -2.19 7.09
C LEU A 104 -5.76 -0.88 7.57
N VAL A 105 -6.44 -0.18 8.45
CA VAL A 105 -5.97 1.09 9.01
C VAL A 105 -5.85 0.92 10.51
N HIS A 106 -4.62 1.08 11.04
CA HIS A 106 -4.38 0.93 12.47
C HIS A 106 -5.15 2.01 13.27
N PRO A 107 -5.71 1.69 14.43
CA PRO A 107 -6.54 2.61 15.21
C PRO A 107 -5.87 3.92 15.63
N THR A 108 -4.53 3.94 15.71
CA THR A 108 -3.77 5.16 16.04
C THR A 108 -3.45 6.04 14.84
N VAL A 109 -3.86 5.66 13.64
CA VAL A 109 -3.67 6.50 12.43
C VAL A 109 -4.56 7.72 12.53
N LYS A 110 -3.97 8.90 12.33
CA LYS A 110 -4.72 10.15 12.28
C LYS A 110 -4.94 10.56 10.83
N ILE A 111 -6.20 10.58 10.41
CA ILE A 111 -6.61 11.05 9.09
C ILE A 111 -7.35 12.37 9.28
N PHE A 112 -6.87 13.42 8.62
CA PHE A 112 -7.49 14.75 8.68
C PHE A 112 -8.58 14.91 7.61
N ASN A 113 -9.33 16.01 7.74
CA ASN A 113 -10.51 16.27 6.92
C ASN A 113 -10.19 16.33 5.42
N ASN A 114 -11.17 15.93 4.61
CA ASN A 114 -11.13 15.91 3.14
C ASN A 114 -10.06 14.99 2.56
N SER A 115 -9.45 14.12 3.37
CA SER A 115 -8.52 13.11 2.86
C SER A 115 -9.27 11.84 2.53
N ARG A 116 -8.83 11.15 1.47
CA ARG A 116 -9.44 9.92 0.97
C ARG A 116 -8.41 8.81 0.89
N ILE A 117 -8.80 7.64 1.34
CA ILE A 117 -8.03 6.39 1.24
C ILE A 117 -8.89 5.40 0.48
N ASP A 118 -8.40 4.99 -0.68
CA ASP A 118 -9.09 4.01 -1.53
C ASP A 118 -8.91 2.58 -0.99
N LYS A 119 -9.52 1.60 -1.65
CA LYS A 119 -9.59 0.19 -1.21
C LYS A 119 -8.24 -0.51 -1.22
N GLY A 120 -8.10 -1.52 -0.37
CA GLY A 120 -6.94 -2.40 -0.31
C GLY A 120 -5.67 -1.76 0.26
N CYS A 121 -5.77 -0.59 0.90
CA CYS A 121 -4.64 0.08 1.54
C CYS A 121 -4.33 -0.54 2.90
N ILE A 122 -3.05 -0.55 3.27
CA ILE A 122 -2.55 -0.98 4.57
C ILE A 122 -1.81 0.18 5.19
N ILE A 123 -2.29 0.67 6.35
CA ILE A 123 -1.70 1.83 7.03
C ILE A 123 -1.41 1.47 8.48
N HIS A 124 -0.13 1.46 8.83
CA HIS A 124 0.36 1.04 10.13
C HIS A 124 0.31 2.16 11.18
N PHE A 125 0.52 1.77 12.44
CA PHE A 125 0.40 2.61 13.62
C PHE A 125 1.20 3.90 13.55
N GLY A 126 0.68 4.93 14.22
CA GLY A 126 1.35 6.23 14.39
C GLY A 126 1.49 7.05 13.11
N SER A 127 0.93 6.59 12.00
CA SER A 127 0.96 7.36 10.75
C SER A 127 -0.07 8.49 10.76
N VAL A 128 0.25 9.57 10.05
CA VAL A 128 -0.59 10.77 9.96
C VAL A 128 -0.82 11.11 8.48
N VAL A 129 -2.08 11.31 8.10
CA VAL A 129 -2.49 11.76 6.76
C VAL A 129 -3.16 13.12 6.90
N PHE A 130 -2.50 14.17 6.40
CA PHE A 130 -3.01 15.53 6.50
C PHE A 130 -4.08 15.84 5.45
N ASN A 131 -4.71 17.02 5.61
CA ASN A 131 -5.89 17.45 4.86
C ASN A 131 -5.73 17.39 3.33
N ASN A 132 -6.85 17.14 2.63
CA ASN A 132 -6.95 17.19 1.17
C ASN A 132 -5.97 16.22 0.47
N THR A 133 -5.60 15.14 1.13
CA THR A 133 -4.67 14.13 0.60
C THR A 133 -5.45 12.96 0.03
N LYS A 134 -5.01 12.46 -1.12
CA LYS A 134 -5.56 11.25 -1.73
C LYS A 134 -4.53 10.13 -1.72
N ILE A 135 -4.91 8.97 -1.21
CA ILE A 135 -4.16 7.72 -1.25
C ILE A 135 -4.95 6.74 -2.09
N ASN A 136 -4.42 6.39 -3.26
CA ASN A 136 -5.09 5.48 -4.18
C ASN A 136 -4.97 4.02 -3.71
N HIS A 137 -5.61 3.10 -4.46
CA HIS A 137 -5.74 1.69 -4.12
C HIS A 137 -4.42 0.99 -3.82
N PHE A 138 -4.47 -0.03 -2.97
CA PHE A 138 -3.39 -0.97 -2.70
C PHE A 138 -2.08 -0.36 -2.17
N CYS A 139 -2.12 0.83 -1.62
CA CYS A 139 -0.94 1.43 -1.00
C CYS A 139 -0.61 0.77 0.35
N ILE A 140 0.68 0.64 0.63
CA ILE A 140 1.19 0.22 1.94
C ILE A 140 1.93 1.40 2.55
N ILE A 141 1.46 1.87 3.69
CA ILE A 141 2.08 2.95 4.47
C ILE A 141 2.49 2.38 5.82
N MET A 142 3.80 2.25 6.01
CA MET A 142 4.35 1.66 7.21
C MET A 142 4.35 2.66 8.38
N ALA A 143 4.68 2.15 9.57
CA ALA A 143 4.54 2.84 10.84
C ALA A 143 5.23 4.22 10.89
N MET A 144 4.61 5.15 11.63
CA MET A 144 5.14 6.47 11.94
C MET A 144 5.45 7.34 10.70
N THR A 145 4.71 7.14 9.63
CA THR A 145 4.85 7.89 8.36
C THR A 145 3.94 9.12 8.38
N VAL A 146 4.45 10.24 7.89
CA VAL A 146 3.71 11.51 7.79
C VAL A 146 3.47 11.84 6.32
N ILE A 147 2.21 11.85 5.92
CA ILE A 147 1.79 12.28 4.58
C ILE A 147 1.20 13.70 4.71
N GLY A 148 1.86 14.67 4.10
CA GLY A 148 1.53 16.09 4.21
C GLY A 148 0.23 16.49 3.52
N THR A 149 -0.10 17.77 3.61
CA THR A 149 -1.33 18.35 3.06
C THR A 149 -1.31 18.37 1.53
N ARG A 150 -2.48 18.07 0.89
CA ARG A 150 -2.64 18.09 -0.58
C ARG A 150 -1.67 17.17 -1.30
N ASN A 151 -1.36 16.03 -0.69
CA ASN A 151 -0.53 15.03 -1.33
C ASN A 151 -1.38 14.07 -2.18
N LEU A 152 -0.77 13.60 -3.26
CA LEU A 152 -1.34 12.56 -4.10
C LEU A 152 -0.43 11.34 -4.10
N ILE A 153 -0.94 10.21 -3.59
CA ILE A 153 -0.22 8.95 -3.58
C ILE A 153 -0.86 8.03 -4.62
N GLY A 154 -0.09 7.64 -5.60
CA GLY A 154 -0.49 6.76 -6.69
C GLY A 154 -0.80 5.33 -6.23
N GLU A 155 -1.45 4.55 -7.08
CA GLU A 155 -1.83 3.18 -6.80
C GLU A 155 -0.62 2.29 -6.51
N GLY A 156 -0.75 1.38 -5.57
CA GLY A 156 0.24 0.34 -5.30
C GLY A 156 1.57 0.81 -4.70
N CYS A 157 1.67 2.06 -4.27
CA CYS A 157 2.88 2.58 -3.63
C CYS A 157 3.19 1.86 -2.32
N ILE A 158 4.48 1.70 -2.03
CA ILE A 158 4.98 1.23 -0.74
C ILE A 158 5.78 2.36 -0.11
N ILE A 159 5.24 2.96 0.93
CA ILE A 159 5.89 4.02 1.71
C ILE A 159 6.28 3.42 3.05
N THR A 160 7.57 3.21 3.24
CA THR A 160 8.06 2.52 4.43
C THR A 160 8.12 3.43 5.65
N SER A 161 8.54 2.89 6.79
CA SER A 161 8.41 3.57 8.09
C SER A 161 9.17 4.90 8.16
N LYS A 162 8.62 5.85 8.92
CA LYS A 162 9.24 7.16 9.20
C LYS A 162 9.54 8.01 7.96
N VAL A 163 8.86 7.76 6.85
CA VAL A 163 8.89 8.66 5.70
C VAL A 163 8.09 9.92 6.05
N SER A 164 8.59 11.07 5.64
CA SER A 164 7.86 12.34 5.77
C SER A 164 7.78 13.06 4.44
N THR A 165 6.57 13.36 4.02
CA THR A 165 6.31 14.24 2.89
C THR A 165 5.80 15.58 3.40
N THR A 166 6.15 16.65 2.72
CA THR A 166 5.61 17.98 3.00
C THR A 166 4.34 18.24 2.18
N ASN A 167 4.04 19.50 1.86
CA ASN A 167 2.80 19.85 1.15
C ASN A 167 2.92 19.61 -0.37
N LYS A 168 1.79 19.27 -1.02
CA LYS A 168 1.67 19.16 -2.49
C LYS A 168 2.64 18.18 -3.13
N VAL A 169 3.04 17.15 -2.41
CA VAL A 169 3.89 16.08 -2.96
C VAL A 169 3.01 15.11 -3.75
N SER A 170 3.49 14.73 -4.92
CA SER A 170 2.88 13.66 -5.74
C SER A 170 3.82 12.47 -5.81
N ILE A 171 3.36 11.27 -5.43
CA ILE A 171 4.12 10.03 -5.53
C ILE A 171 3.45 9.14 -6.57
N GLY A 172 4.13 8.94 -7.68
CA GLY A 172 3.65 8.15 -8.80
C GLY A 172 3.41 6.68 -8.47
N SER A 173 2.46 6.07 -9.16
CA SER A 173 2.00 4.71 -8.90
C SER A 173 3.14 3.69 -8.88
N TYR A 174 3.01 2.70 -8.02
CA TYR A 174 3.98 1.60 -7.85
C TYR A 174 5.41 2.05 -7.51
N SER A 175 5.55 3.21 -6.85
CA SER A 175 6.83 3.65 -6.31
C SER A 175 7.10 3.03 -4.94
N PHE A 176 8.39 2.87 -4.63
CA PHE A 176 8.86 2.42 -3.31
C PHE A 176 9.65 3.53 -2.64
N ILE A 177 9.24 3.95 -1.45
CA ILE A 177 9.89 5.01 -0.67
C ILE A 177 10.54 4.38 0.57
N GLY A 178 11.87 4.41 0.61
CA GLY A 178 12.68 3.80 1.67
C GLY A 178 12.57 4.53 3.00
N THR A 179 12.73 3.78 4.07
CA THR A 179 12.61 4.21 5.48
C THR A 179 13.36 5.50 5.78
N GLY A 180 12.70 6.42 6.47
CA GLY A 180 13.29 7.67 6.92
C GLY A 180 13.56 8.70 5.82
N SER A 181 13.01 8.51 4.61
CA SER A 181 13.16 9.48 3.53
C SER A 181 12.31 10.74 3.78
N LEU A 182 12.83 11.89 3.35
CA LEU A 182 12.19 13.19 3.42
C LEU A 182 11.93 13.72 2.02
N ILE A 183 10.70 14.16 1.74
CA ILE A 183 10.31 14.67 0.43
C ILE A 183 9.85 16.12 0.58
N ALA A 184 10.53 17.02 -0.12
CA ALA A 184 10.29 18.44 -0.08
C ALA A 184 8.97 18.83 -0.77
N GLU A 185 8.51 20.06 -0.48
CA GLU A 185 7.26 20.59 -1.00
C GLU A 185 7.23 20.64 -2.52
N SER A 186 6.05 20.30 -3.06
CA SER A 186 5.74 20.31 -4.50
C SER A 186 6.59 19.38 -5.36
N VAL A 187 7.30 18.43 -4.75
CA VAL A 187 8.10 17.44 -5.49
C VAL A 187 7.18 16.38 -6.10
N GLU A 188 7.46 16.04 -7.34
CA GLU A 188 6.87 14.91 -8.05
C GLU A 188 7.85 13.73 -8.09
N ILE A 189 7.47 12.63 -7.45
CA ILE A 189 8.11 11.33 -7.62
C ILE A 189 7.41 10.62 -8.76
N SER A 190 8.13 10.36 -9.85
CA SER A 190 7.58 9.67 -11.03
C SER A 190 7.21 8.21 -10.75
N PRO A 191 6.27 7.62 -11.52
CA PRO A 191 5.87 6.22 -11.34
C PRO A 191 7.03 5.24 -11.35
N GLY A 192 6.94 4.21 -10.52
CA GLY A 192 7.93 3.13 -10.44
C GLY A 192 9.28 3.54 -9.87
N THR A 193 9.42 4.73 -9.32
CA THR A 193 10.65 5.19 -8.68
C THR A 193 10.95 4.36 -7.43
N LEU A 194 12.22 3.96 -7.26
CA LEU A 194 12.71 3.37 -6.04
C LEU A 194 13.58 4.39 -5.29
N VAL A 195 13.12 4.80 -4.12
CA VAL A 195 13.86 5.68 -3.22
C VAL A 195 14.49 4.84 -2.13
N SER A 196 15.83 4.90 -1.99
CA SER A 196 16.53 4.18 -0.92
C SER A 196 16.30 4.82 0.44
N LEU A 197 16.60 4.08 1.50
CA LEU A 197 16.41 4.56 2.89
C LEU A 197 17.22 5.85 3.16
N GLY A 198 16.65 6.74 3.99
CA GLY A 198 17.28 7.97 4.45
C GLY A 198 17.53 9.02 3.36
N SER A 199 16.86 8.91 2.21
CA SER A 199 17.04 9.88 1.11
C SER A 199 16.32 11.20 1.39
N ILE A 200 16.93 12.31 0.97
CA ILE A 200 16.30 13.64 0.97
C ILE A 200 16.05 14.05 -0.47
N ILE A 201 14.77 14.24 -0.82
CA ILE A 201 14.35 14.51 -2.18
C ILE A 201 13.77 15.91 -2.26
N HIS A 202 14.43 16.77 -3.02
CA HIS A 202 14.07 18.18 -3.19
C HIS A 202 13.89 18.59 -4.66
N LYS A 203 13.86 17.62 -5.57
CA LYS A 203 13.61 17.78 -7.01
C LYS A 203 12.80 16.63 -7.53
N ASP A 204 12.08 16.87 -8.60
CA ASP A 204 11.33 15.85 -9.30
C ASP A 204 12.23 14.71 -9.79
N THR A 205 11.66 13.51 -9.87
CA THR A 205 12.35 12.32 -10.37
C THR A 205 11.87 11.97 -11.78
N HIS A 206 12.61 11.08 -12.45
CA HIS A 206 12.20 10.50 -13.71
C HIS A 206 11.70 9.06 -13.49
N GLN A 207 10.98 8.57 -14.47
CA GLN A 207 10.38 7.24 -14.42
C GLN A 207 11.41 6.14 -14.19
N GLY A 208 11.16 5.26 -13.22
CA GLY A 208 12.02 4.14 -12.91
C GLY A 208 13.37 4.53 -12.32
N ASP A 209 13.51 5.76 -11.82
CA ASP A 209 14.72 6.19 -11.13
C ASP A 209 14.99 5.36 -9.87
N LEU A 210 16.27 5.14 -9.60
CA LEU A 210 16.76 4.75 -8.28
C LEU A 210 17.41 5.97 -7.64
N ILE A 211 16.79 6.47 -6.58
CA ILE A 211 17.29 7.61 -5.80
C ILE A 211 18.01 7.09 -4.56
N PHE A 212 19.23 7.54 -4.34
CA PHE A 212 20.01 7.18 -3.15
C PHE A 212 20.81 8.35 -2.61
N ASN A 213 20.93 8.42 -1.28
CA ASN A 213 21.66 9.46 -0.54
C ASN A 213 21.11 10.89 -0.67
N HIS A 214 21.78 11.83 -0.02
CA HIS A 214 21.45 13.26 0.06
C HIS A 214 21.63 14.02 -1.25
N SER A 215 22.01 13.39 -2.32
CA SER A 215 22.12 14.00 -3.65
C SER A 215 21.10 13.41 -4.58
N THR A 216 20.45 14.23 -5.37
CA THR A 216 19.59 13.87 -6.51
C THR A 216 20.38 13.15 -7.62
N LYS A 217 21.33 12.28 -7.27
CA LYS A 217 21.89 11.37 -8.25
C LYS A 217 20.89 10.26 -8.46
N SER A 218 20.26 10.26 -9.62
CA SER A 218 19.43 9.18 -10.09
C SER A 218 20.18 8.35 -11.12
N ILE A 219 19.93 7.07 -11.10
CA ILE A 219 20.29 6.17 -12.21
C ILE A 219 19.02 5.48 -12.66
N LYS A 220 18.88 5.27 -13.96
CA LYS A 220 17.75 4.50 -14.47
C LYS A 220 17.86 3.06 -13.95
N TYR A 221 16.91 2.66 -13.13
CA TYR A 221 16.91 1.36 -12.47
C TYR A 221 16.11 0.31 -13.24
N LYS A 222 14.93 0.69 -13.70
CA LYS A 222 14.03 -0.18 -14.48
C LYS A 222 13.21 0.64 -15.46
N GLU A 223 12.70 -0.02 -16.49
CA GLU A 223 11.67 0.56 -17.33
C GLU A 223 10.32 0.41 -16.66
N VAL A 224 9.51 1.45 -16.77
CA VAL A 224 8.13 1.48 -16.26
C VAL A 224 7.18 1.30 -17.43
N ASN A 225 6.19 0.44 -17.28
CA ASN A 225 5.16 0.22 -18.29
C ASN A 225 4.43 1.55 -18.61
N GLN A 226 4.25 1.85 -19.90
CA GLN A 226 3.63 3.08 -20.38
C GLN A 226 2.22 3.27 -19.80
N GLU A 227 1.45 2.19 -19.62
CA GLU A 227 0.11 2.26 -19.04
C GLU A 227 0.11 2.80 -17.60
N ILE A 228 1.12 2.45 -16.78
CA ILE A 228 1.27 3.02 -15.42
C ILE A 228 1.44 4.53 -15.49
N ILE A 229 2.18 5.01 -16.49
CA ILE A 229 2.46 6.42 -16.70
C ILE A 229 1.20 7.17 -17.11
N ASP A 230 0.45 6.59 -18.03
CA ASP A 230 -0.78 7.18 -18.57
C ASP A 230 -1.86 7.23 -17.47
N GLU A 231 -2.07 6.12 -16.74
CA GLU A 231 -2.98 6.06 -15.60
C GLU A 231 -2.61 7.11 -14.52
N TRP A 232 -1.33 7.25 -14.23
CA TRP A 232 -0.86 8.25 -13.27
C TRP A 232 -1.14 9.68 -13.74
N THR A 233 -0.93 9.94 -15.01
CA THR A 233 -1.20 11.26 -15.60
C THR A 233 -2.67 11.64 -15.48
N ASP A 234 -3.58 10.70 -15.72
CA ASP A 234 -5.01 10.93 -15.59
C ASP A 234 -5.47 11.11 -14.14
N ILE A 235 -4.89 10.35 -13.22
CA ILE A 235 -5.12 10.53 -11.78
C ILE A 235 -4.71 11.93 -11.34
N LYS A 236 -3.55 12.44 -11.78
CA LYS A 236 -3.09 13.79 -11.44
C LYS A 236 -4.05 14.86 -11.94
N LYS A 237 -4.50 14.76 -13.19
CA LYS A 237 -5.46 15.73 -13.77
C LYS A 237 -6.75 15.79 -12.94
N GLN A 238 -7.32 14.63 -12.60
CA GLN A 238 -8.54 14.55 -11.79
C GLN A 238 -8.36 15.15 -10.39
N PHE A 239 -7.19 14.97 -9.79
CA PHE A 239 -6.90 15.51 -8.45
C PHE A 239 -6.75 17.03 -8.46
N GLN A 240 -6.11 17.60 -9.49
CA GLN A 240 -5.91 19.06 -9.63
C GLN A 240 -7.21 19.84 -9.86
N HIS A 241 -8.25 19.21 -10.39
CA HIS A 241 -9.56 19.83 -10.62
C HIS A 241 -10.51 19.77 -9.42
N GLN A 242 -10.09 19.25 -8.28
CA GLN A 242 -10.88 19.15 -7.04
C GLN A 242 -10.53 20.25 -6.01
N ASP A 243 -9.59 21.14 -6.31
CA ASP A 243 -9.28 22.36 -5.58
C ASP A 243 -10.06 23.55 -6.17
#